data_68d9765261d9375cf7a2755ad40a9f96
#
_entry.id   68d9765261d9375cf7a2755ad40a9f96
#
_cell.length_a   1.000
_cell.length_b   1.000
_cell.length_c   1.000
_cell.angle_alpha   90.00
_cell.angle_beta   90.00
_cell.angle_gamma   90.00
#
_symmetry.space_group_name_H-M   'P 1'
#
loop_
_entity.id
_entity.type
_entity.pdbx_description
1 polymer ?
#
loop_
_entity_poly.entity_id
_entity_poly.type
_entity_poly.pdbx_seq_one_letter_code
_entity_poly.pdbx_strand_id
1 'polypeptide(L)'
;MINKKSILLQVIQDLIFIFSTSLLFALPWSLYNYPLQHPLTVFFVLSSNTEGADSNTINSILFGFVIPTIIVYILYKIIYLCLYKKNPEVISKIMLKINLVYLAIMTILCICFLKIFSYPFIIYENFKKPENSSFYSENFIDPKTTEIVVPESKRNLITIYVESLETSYISEKAGGVFEQNLIPNLTKLAEKNINFSHTDKIGGGENLEGTSWTVAGLLSKMGGVPYFNPFAKDFNQVKSCLNNAIILSDILEQHGYTQVFSMGSEKQFEDRDILLENHKITIHDLNYYKSKNIIPYDYYVFWGIEDYKLLEIAKEELSELGKDNKPFSYSLLTVDSHFPSGFTCNKCDTKFDKEIMNVISCTDKQVSEFVNWIQNQSWYANTTVVILGDHCYLDAPLNNFIKFENKNKNYSEIAKNRKFYNVFINSAKQISIDKTKNRDFSSFDMYPTILESLGFEIKAEGLALGRSLFNDSQTLLEKYGIETVTKETMKRTVQYESLK
;
A
#
# COMPACT_ATOMS: atom_id res chain seq x y z
N MET A 1 8.31 -57.29 5.58
CA MET A 1 8.52 -56.09 6.42
C MET A 1 9.05 -54.97 5.58
N ILE A 2 8.33 -53.90 5.41
CA ILE A 2 8.82 -52.68 4.68
C ILE A 2 9.91 -52.08 5.51
N ASN A 3 11.10 -51.95 4.93
CA ASN A 3 12.27 -51.42 5.63
C ASN A 3 12.05 -49.93 5.96
N LYS A 4 12.10 -49.54 7.26
CA LYS A 4 11.90 -48.15 7.70
C LYS A 4 12.81 -47.15 6.96
N LYS A 5 14.04 -47.56 6.58
CA LYS A 5 14.94 -46.73 5.76
C LYS A 5 14.40 -46.47 4.35
N SER A 6 13.71 -47.42 3.76
CA SER A 6 13.11 -47.25 2.43
C SER A 6 11.95 -46.27 2.47
N ILE A 7 11.11 -46.31 3.50
CA ILE A 7 9.99 -45.39 3.67
C ILE A 7 10.51 -43.98 3.88
N LEU A 8 11.50 -43.77 4.75
CA LEU A 8 12.10 -42.45 5.01
C LEU A 8 12.68 -41.83 3.74
N LEU A 9 13.42 -42.64 2.95
CA LEU A 9 14.00 -42.18 1.68
C LEU A 9 12.91 -41.75 0.69
N GLN A 10 11.80 -42.48 0.66
CA GLN A 10 10.68 -42.16 -0.24
C GLN A 10 9.99 -40.84 0.19
N VAL A 11 9.78 -40.63 1.49
CA VAL A 11 9.23 -39.38 2.01
C VAL A 11 10.14 -38.19 1.66
N ILE A 12 11.46 -38.34 1.81
CA ILE A 12 12.41 -37.29 1.45
C ILE A 12 12.34 -36.98 -0.06
N GLN A 13 12.26 -37.98 -0.91
CA GLN A 13 12.11 -37.80 -2.36
C GLN A 13 10.82 -37.05 -2.72
N ASP A 14 9.71 -37.41 -2.07
CA ASP A 14 8.41 -36.76 -2.28
C ASP A 14 8.46 -35.28 -1.87
N LEU A 15 9.04 -34.99 -0.71
CA LEU A 15 9.20 -33.60 -0.23
C LEU A 15 10.08 -32.77 -1.16
N ILE A 16 11.22 -33.32 -1.64
CA ILE A 16 12.08 -32.65 -2.62
C ILE A 16 11.32 -32.33 -3.90
N PHE A 17 10.56 -33.32 -4.41
CA PHE A 17 9.81 -33.15 -5.65
C PHE A 17 8.70 -32.09 -5.51
N ILE A 18 7.91 -32.17 -4.43
CA ILE A 18 6.84 -31.20 -4.15
C ILE A 18 7.41 -29.80 -4.03
N PHE A 19 8.48 -29.61 -3.25
CA PHE A 19 9.11 -28.32 -3.06
C PHE A 19 9.62 -27.72 -4.37
N SER A 20 10.36 -28.52 -5.16
CA SER A 20 10.89 -28.09 -6.46
C SER A 20 9.78 -27.73 -7.45
N THR A 21 8.68 -28.51 -7.46
CA THR A 21 7.52 -28.27 -8.33
C THR A 21 6.72 -27.06 -7.88
N SER A 22 6.60 -26.83 -6.57
CA SER A 22 5.99 -25.60 -6.04
C SER A 22 6.77 -24.36 -6.50
N LEU A 23 8.09 -24.38 -6.47
CA LEU A 23 8.92 -23.28 -7.00
C LEU A 23 8.74 -23.08 -8.52
N LEU A 24 8.61 -24.17 -9.28
CA LEU A 24 8.39 -24.09 -10.73
C LEU A 24 7.12 -23.30 -11.10
N PHE A 25 6.06 -23.42 -10.32
CA PHE A 25 4.81 -22.70 -10.56
C PHE A 25 4.74 -21.37 -9.80
N ALA A 26 5.26 -21.30 -8.58
CA ALA A 26 5.21 -20.09 -7.76
C ALA A 26 6.05 -18.94 -8.33
N LEU A 27 7.23 -19.23 -8.90
CA LEU A 27 8.08 -18.19 -9.49
C LEU A 27 7.42 -17.50 -10.70
N PRO A 28 6.89 -18.20 -11.73
CA PRO A 28 6.16 -17.55 -12.82
C PRO A 28 4.88 -16.86 -12.34
N TRP A 29 4.14 -17.47 -11.42
CA TRP A 29 2.96 -16.87 -10.82
C TRP A 29 3.28 -15.55 -10.12
N SER A 30 4.36 -15.53 -9.32
CA SER A 30 4.84 -14.33 -8.65
C SER A 30 5.27 -13.25 -9.66
N LEU A 31 6.01 -13.61 -10.70
CA LEU A 31 6.41 -12.69 -11.78
C LEU A 31 5.22 -12.14 -12.56
N TYR A 32 4.18 -12.92 -12.74
CA TYR A 32 2.97 -12.49 -13.45
C TYR A 32 2.13 -11.53 -12.62
N ASN A 33 1.92 -11.84 -11.33
CA ASN A 33 1.05 -11.05 -10.45
C ASN A 33 1.82 -9.91 -9.76
N TYR A 34 3.14 -10.06 -9.52
CA TYR A 34 3.99 -9.12 -8.77
C TYR A 34 5.34 -8.89 -9.48
N PRO A 35 5.37 -8.52 -10.78
CA PRO A 35 6.59 -8.60 -11.62
C PRO A 35 7.72 -7.66 -11.25
N LEU A 36 7.47 -6.62 -10.48
CA LEU A 36 8.48 -5.62 -10.11
C LEU A 36 8.28 -5.12 -8.67
N GLN A 37 7.54 -5.90 -7.88
CA GLN A 37 7.34 -5.55 -6.48
C GLN A 37 8.64 -5.72 -5.72
N HIS A 38 8.93 -4.70 -4.94
CA HIS A 38 10.03 -4.76 -4.02
C HIS A 38 9.85 -5.95 -3.05
N PRO A 39 10.94 -6.63 -2.68
CA PRO A 39 10.91 -7.78 -1.80
C PRO A 39 10.15 -7.59 -0.50
N LEU A 40 10.15 -6.38 0.07
CA LEU A 40 9.38 -6.11 1.29
C LEU A 40 7.88 -6.29 1.09
N THR A 41 7.33 -5.84 -0.02
CA THR A 41 5.91 -6.02 -0.31
C THR A 41 5.55 -7.50 -0.38
N VAL A 42 6.40 -8.32 -1.02
CA VAL A 42 6.17 -9.78 -1.09
C VAL A 42 6.30 -10.42 0.29
N PHE A 43 7.32 -10.06 1.07
CA PHE A 43 7.47 -10.56 2.44
C PHE A 43 6.31 -10.12 3.34
N PHE A 44 5.85 -8.88 3.19
CA PHE A 44 4.70 -8.38 3.91
C PHE A 44 3.45 -9.19 3.59
N VAL A 45 3.11 -9.37 2.31
CA VAL A 45 1.95 -10.18 1.88
C VAL A 45 2.02 -11.61 2.41
N LEU A 46 3.21 -12.23 2.41
CA LEU A 46 3.40 -13.59 2.94
C LEU A 46 3.33 -13.68 4.47
N SER A 47 3.55 -12.59 5.18
CA SER A 47 3.57 -12.55 6.66
C SER A 47 2.37 -11.86 7.28
N SER A 48 1.58 -11.10 6.50
CA SER A 48 0.40 -10.37 6.97
C SER A 48 -0.79 -11.30 7.18
N ASN A 49 -1.76 -10.79 7.94
CA ASN A 49 -3.04 -11.46 8.10
C ASN A 49 -3.80 -11.42 6.75
N THR A 50 -4.21 -12.60 6.27
CA THR A 50 -5.01 -12.76 5.06
C THR A 50 -6.51 -12.82 5.34
N GLU A 51 -6.94 -12.65 6.59
CA GLU A 51 -8.34 -12.53 6.96
C GLU A 51 -8.95 -11.29 6.26
N GLY A 52 -10.07 -11.48 5.58
CA GLY A 52 -10.69 -10.45 4.75
C GLY A 52 -10.11 -10.33 3.33
N ALA A 53 -9.18 -11.22 2.93
CA ALA A 53 -8.68 -11.25 1.55
C ALA A 53 -9.78 -11.68 0.57
N ASP A 54 -9.84 -11.00 -0.59
CA ASP A 54 -10.78 -11.33 -1.66
C ASP A 54 -10.59 -12.78 -2.17
N SER A 55 -11.72 -13.43 -2.46
CA SER A 55 -11.74 -14.81 -2.99
C SER A 55 -10.97 -14.97 -4.30
N ASN A 56 -10.87 -13.93 -5.14
CA ASN A 56 -10.09 -13.98 -6.38
C ASN A 56 -8.59 -14.08 -6.11
N THR A 57 -8.09 -13.39 -5.09
CA THR A 57 -6.69 -13.50 -4.66
C THR A 57 -6.38 -14.91 -4.17
N ILE A 58 -7.26 -15.50 -3.34
CA ILE A 58 -7.13 -16.88 -2.86
C ILE A 58 -7.18 -17.86 -4.04
N ASN A 59 -8.12 -17.68 -4.95
CA ASN A 59 -8.24 -18.50 -6.15
C ASN A 59 -7.02 -18.39 -7.06
N SER A 60 -6.45 -17.19 -7.24
CA SER A 60 -5.23 -16.98 -8.00
C SER A 60 -4.04 -17.78 -7.44
N ILE A 61 -3.90 -17.83 -6.12
CA ILE A 61 -2.90 -18.65 -5.43
C ILE A 61 -3.17 -20.16 -5.66
N LEU A 62 -4.40 -20.59 -5.43
CA LEU A 62 -4.79 -21.99 -5.56
C LEU A 62 -4.59 -22.51 -6.99
N PHE A 63 -5.10 -21.80 -7.99
CA PHE A 63 -5.01 -22.21 -9.40
C PHE A 63 -3.65 -21.88 -10.02
N GLY A 64 -2.94 -20.87 -9.52
CA GLY A 64 -1.64 -20.43 -10.04
C GLY A 64 -0.50 -21.41 -9.72
N PHE A 65 -0.44 -21.95 -8.53
CA PHE A 65 0.65 -22.86 -8.18
C PHE A 65 0.28 -24.06 -7.27
N VAL A 66 -0.73 -23.96 -6.40
CA VAL A 66 -1.07 -25.08 -5.48
C VAL A 66 -1.63 -26.27 -6.23
N ILE A 67 -2.71 -26.08 -6.98
CA ILE A 67 -3.36 -27.13 -7.75
C ILE A 67 -2.43 -27.73 -8.84
N PRO A 68 -1.72 -26.91 -9.66
CA PRO A 68 -0.75 -27.46 -10.59
C PRO A 68 0.34 -28.31 -9.93
N THR A 69 0.85 -27.89 -8.77
CA THR A 69 1.81 -28.68 -7.99
C THR A 69 1.23 -30.04 -7.59
N ILE A 70 0.00 -30.07 -7.08
CA ILE A 70 -0.68 -31.30 -6.68
C ILE A 70 -0.88 -32.24 -7.88
N ILE A 71 -1.34 -31.72 -9.01
CA ILE A 71 -1.56 -32.50 -10.23
C ILE A 71 -0.24 -33.13 -10.70
N VAL A 72 0.82 -32.35 -10.81
CA VAL A 72 2.14 -32.85 -11.25
C VAL A 72 2.69 -33.87 -10.26
N TYR A 73 2.50 -33.66 -8.94
CA TYR A 73 2.89 -34.65 -7.94
C TYR A 73 2.12 -35.96 -8.07
N ILE A 74 0.82 -35.95 -8.33
CA ILE A 74 0.00 -37.15 -8.56
C ILE A 74 0.52 -37.90 -9.78
N LEU A 75 0.78 -37.20 -10.89
CA LEU A 75 1.34 -37.83 -12.12
C LEU A 75 2.73 -38.42 -11.85
N TYR A 76 3.58 -37.73 -11.15
CA TYR A 76 4.89 -38.23 -10.72
C TYR A 76 4.75 -39.55 -9.92
N LYS A 77 3.82 -39.60 -8.96
CA LYS A 77 3.58 -40.79 -8.14
C LYS A 77 3.06 -41.94 -8.97
N ILE A 78 2.16 -41.72 -9.92
CA ILE A 78 1.67 -42.75 -10.81
C ILE A 78 2.83 -43.36 -11.63
N ILE A 79 3.64 -42.52 -12.26
CA ILE A 79 4.83 -42.92 -13.05
C ILE A 79 5.83 -43.65 -12.14
N TYR A 80 6.14 -43.12 -10.98
CA TYR A 80 7.04 -43.73 -10.00
C TYR A 80 6.56 -45.14 -9.62
N LEU A 81 5.29 -45.32 -9.27
CA LEU A 81 4.73 -46.62 -8.86
C LEU A 81 4.74 -47.61 -10.02
N CYS A 82 4.43 -47.19 -11.24
CA CYS A 82 4.50 -48.04 -12.43
C CYS A 82 5.92 -48.57 -12.70
N LEU A 83 6.93 -47.69 -12.57
CA LEU A 83 8.33 -48.05 -12.77
C LEU A 83 8.87 -48.88 -11.59
N TYR A 84 8.53 -48.51 -10.36
CA TYR A 84 8.98 -49.15 -9.13
C TYR A 84 8.61 -50.66 -9.09
N LYS A 85 7.44 -51.04 -9.62
CA LYS A 85 7.04 -52.45 -9.72
C LYS A 85 7.99 -53.31 -10.53
N LYS A 86 8.76 -52.73 -11.50
CA LYS A 86 9.69 -53.47 -12.34
C LYS A 86 11.03 -53.75 -11.68
N ASN A 87 11.61 -52.76 -11.01
CA ASN A 87 12.89 -52.87 -10.27
C ASN A 87 12.97 -51.81 -9.17
N PRO A 88 12.50 -52.13 -7.95
CA PRO A 88 12.35 -51.15 -6.87
C PRO A 88 13.65 -50.41 -6.49
N GLU A 89 14.74 -51.17 -6.38
CA GLU A 89 16.02 -50.59 -5.89
C GLU A 89 16.68 -49.66 -6.89
N VAL A 90 16.70 -50.06 -8.15
CA VAL A 90 17.27 -49.28 -9.26
C VAL A 90 16.43 -48.02 -9.48
N ILE A 91 15.11 -48.15 -9.56
CA ILE A 91 14.21 -47.04 -9.81
C ILE A 91 14.26 -46.00 -8.68
N SER A 92 14.29 -46.45 -7.42
CA SER A 92 14.42 -45.53 -6.28
C SER A 92 15.72 -44.70 -6.34
N LYS A 93 16.85 -45.32 -6.69
CA LYS A 93 18.13 -44.62 -6.84
C LYS A 93 18.14 -43.65 -8.02
N ILE A 94 17.56 -44.02 -9.15
CA ILE A 94 17.45 -43.14 -10.34
C ILE A 94 16.58 -41.92 -10.00
N MET A 95 15.40 -42.16 -9.45
CA MET A 95 14.46 -41.07 -9.12
C MET A 95 15.03 -40.12 -8.09
N LEU A 96 15.80 -40.62 -7.08
CA LEU A 96 16.51 -39.75 -6.15
C LEU A 96 17.48 -38.81 -6.88
N LYS A 97 18.27 -39.33 -7.81
CA LYS A 97 19.22 -38.51 -8.60
C LYS A 97 18.50 -37.47 -9.43
N ILE A 98 17.40 -37.85 -10.11
CA ILE A 98 16.57 -36.92 -10.89
C ILE A 98 16.01 -35.81 -10.00
N ASN A 99 15.45 -36.15 -8.84
CA ASN A 99 14.87 -35.19 -7.91
C ASN A 99 15.94 -34.23 -7.34
N LEU A 100 17.16 -34.72 -7.06
CA LEU A 100 18.27 -33.87 -6.61
C LEU A 100 18.74 -32.90 -7.69
N VAL A 101 18.83 -33.35 -8.96
CA VAL A 101 19.15 -32.47 -10.08
C VAL A 101 18.04 -31.42 -10.30
N TYR A 102 16.78 -31.85 -10.21
CA TYR A 102 15.63 -30.95 -10.30
C TYR A 102 15.66 -29.90 -9.20
N LEU A 103 15.89 -30.32 -7.94
CA LEU A 103 16.07 -29.39 -6.82
C LEU A 103 17.21 -28.39 -7.06
N ALA A 104 18.37 -28.86 -7.54
CA ALA A 104 19.50 -28.00 -7.81
C ALA A 104 19.17 -26.94 -8.88
N ILE A 105 18.51 -27.32 -9.96
CA ILE A 105 18.07 -26.40 -11.02
C ILE A 105 17.09 -25.36 -10.43
N MET A 106 16.07 -25.81 -9.71
CA MET A 106 15.08 -24.90 -9.13
C MET A 106 15.70 -23.97 -8.07
N THR A 107 16.68 -24.46 -7.31
CA THR A 107 17.43 -23.64 -6.34
C THR A 107 18.24 -22.55 -7.05
N ILE A 108 18.92 -22.88 -8.15
CA ILE A 108 19.67 -21.89 -8.95
C ILE A 108 18.72 -20.84 -9.52
N LEU A 109 17.60 -21.26 -10.10
CA LEU A 109 16.59 -20.33 -10.63
C LEU A 109 16.04 -19.42 -9.52
N CYS A 110 15.75 -19.98 -8.35
CA CYS A 110 15.29 -19.22 -7.17
C CYS A 110 16.36 -18.19 -6.71
N ILE A 111 17.65 -18.58 -6.65
CA ILE A 111 18.75 -17.67 -6.29
C ILE A 111 18.87 -16.54 -7.32
N CYS A 112 18.78 -16.84 -8.60
CA CYS A 112 18.80 -15.83 -9.64
C CYS A 112 17.62 -14.85 -9.50
N PHE A 113 16.42 -15.37 -9.28
CA PHE A 113 15.23 -14.58 -9.00
C PHE A 113 15.44 -13.68 -7.79
N LEU A 114 15.85 -14.23 -6.64
CA LEU A 114 16.07 -13.46 -5.42
C LEU A 114 17.12 -12.35 -5.60
N LYS A 115 18.20 -12.60 -6.40
CA LYS A 115 19.21 -11.57 -6.69
C LYS A 115 18.67 -10.44 -7.53
N ILE A 116 17.86 -10.73 -8.56
CA ILE A 116 17.29 -9.72 -9.45
C ILE A 116 16.42 -8.74 -8.66
N PHE A 117 15.72 -9.21 -7.63
CA PHE A 117 14.80 -8.43 -6.82
C PHE A 117 15.39 -7.94 -5.48
N SER A 118 16.71 -7.92 -5.33
CA SER A 118 17.38 -7.44 -4.10
C SER A 118 16.98 -8.13 -2.80
N TYR A 119 16.33 -9.30 -2.85
CA TYR A 119 15.95 -10.09 -1.66
C TYR A 119 17.09 -10.35 -0.67
N PRO A 120 18.34 -10.66 -1.13
CA PRO A 120 19.43 -10.90 -0.17
C PRO A 120 19.73 -9.71 0.73
N PHE A 121 19.64 -8.48 0.18
CA PHE A 121 19.86 -7.26 0.97
C PHE A 121 18.79 -7.15 2.08
N ILE A 122 17.53 -7.33 1.73
CA ILE A 122 16.41 -7.19 2.68
C ILE A 122 16.42 -8.28 3.73
N ILE A 123 16.68 -9.54 3.31
CA ILE A 123 16.85 -10.64 4.27
C ILE A 123 17.99 -10.30 5.24
N TYR A 124 19.13 -9.83 4.73
CA TYR A 124 20.27 -9.45 5.57
C TYR A 124 19.89 -8.33 6.55
N GLU A 125 19.25 -7.24 6.07
CA GLU A 125 18.82 -6.12 6.93
C GLU A 125 17.85 -6.57 8.03
N ASN A 126 16.93 -7.51 7.71
CA ASN A 126 15.98 -8.03 8.69
C ASN A 126 16.60 -8.87 9.79
N PHE A 127 17.66 -9.63 9.47
CA PHE A 127 18.28 -10.56 10.44
C PHE A 127 19.53 -10.00 11.13
N LYS A 128 20.12 -8.92 10.62
CA LYS A 128 21.24 -8.28 11.32
C LYS A 128 20.79 -7.60 12.61
N LYS A 129 21.72 -7.34 13.51
CA LYS A 129 21.47 -6.50 14.68
C LYS A 129 21.22 -5.06 14.22
N PRO A 130 20.30 -4.32 14.89
CA PRO A 130 20.12 -2.90 14.61
C PRO A 130 21.44 -2.14 14.81
N GLU A 131 21.72 -1.20 13.93
CA GLU A 131 22.91 -0.34 14.01
C GLU A 131 22.50 1.13 14.13
N ASN A 132 23.39 1.97 14.66
CA ASN A 132 23.17 3.40 14.66
C ASN A 132 23.26 3.94 13.22
N SER A 133 22.31 4.76 12.83
CA SER A 133 22.30 5.39 11.53
C SER A 133 22.55 6.89 11.67
N SER A 134 23.62 7.38 11.02
CA SER A 134 23.85 8.81 10.91
C SER A 134 22.71 9.50 10.15
N PHE A 135 22.17 8.83 9.13
CA PHE A 135 21.04 9.35 8.37
C PHE A 135 19.83 9.62 9.27
N TYR A 136 19.44 8.64 10.11
CA TYR A 136 18.32 8.84 11.04
C TYR A 136 18.65 9.88 12.11
N SER A 137 19.86 9.86 12.71
CA SER A 137 20.23 10.83 13.75
C SER A 137 20.29 12.28 13.26
N GLU A 138 20.58 12.49 11.97
CA GLU A 138 20.64 13.83 11.36
C GLU A 138 19.31 14.31 10.81
N ASN A 139 18.41 13.39 10.42
CA ASN A 139 17.23 13.75 9.65
C ASN A 139 15.89 13.42 10.33
N PHE A 140 15.88 12.55 11.35
CA PHE A 140 14.65 12.25 12.09
C PHE A 140 14.36 13.35 13.12
N ILE A 141 13.26 14.04 12.93
CA ILE A 141 12.78 15.09 13.84
C ILE A 141 11.75 14.45 14.75
N ASP A 142 12.10 14.28 16.04
CA ASP A 142 11.23 13.57 16.99
C ASP A 142 9.96 14.38 17.31
N PRO A 143 8.78 13.90 16.93
CA PRO A 143 7.52 14.60 17.21
C PRO A 143 7.23 14.75 18.71
N LYS A 144 7.82 13.89 19.57
CA LYS A 144 7.64 13.97 21.03
C LYS A 144 8.27 15.21 21.65
N THR A 145 9.35 15.71 21.04
CA THR A 145 10.13 16.84 21.56
C THR A 145 9.97 18.10 20.72
N THR A 146 9.34 18.00 19.55
CA THR A 146 9.10 19.15 18.68
C THR A 146 7.95 19.98 19.21
N GLU A 147 8.17 21.28 19.34
CA GLU A 147 7.10 22.22 19.68
C GLU A 147 6.14 22.36 18.51
N ILE A 148 4.84 22.11 18.78
CA ILE A 148 3.76 22.25 17.83
C ILE A 148 2.74 23.23 18.40
N VAL A 149 2.61 24.39 17.77
CA VAL A 149 1.67 25.43 18.18
C VAL A 149 0.29 25.13 17.58
N VAL A 150 -0.69 25.05 18.44
CA VAL A 150 -2.08 24.72 18.07
C VAL A 150 -2.80 26.00 17.63
N PRO A 151 -3.56 25.99 16.52
CA PRO A 151 -4.34 27.15 16.11
C PRO A 151 -5.44 27.47 17.14
N GLU A 152 -5.75 28.75 17.33
CA GLU A 152 -6.84 29.20 18.21
C GLU A 152 -8.18 28.58 17.82
N SER A 153 -8.47 28.53 16.51
CA SER A 153 -9.64 27.86 15.95
C SER A 153 -9.20 26.57 15.26
N LYS A 154 -9.57 25.43 15.87
CA LYS A 154 -9.25 24.11 15.33
C LYS A 154 -10.21 23.79 14.18
N ARG A 155 -9.62 23.37 13.05
CA ARG A 155 -10.36 22.99 11.85
C ARG A 155 -10.63 21.48 11.84
N ASN A 156 -11.73 21.08 11.25
CA ASN A 156 -11.96 19.67 10.93
C ASN A 156 -11.00 19.21 9.83
N LEU A 157 -10.65 17.94 9.86
CA LEU A 157 -9.90 17.26 8.82
C LEU A 157 -10.76 16.17 8.18
N ILE A 158 -10.84 16.16 6.88
CA ILE A 158 -11.33 15.01 6.11
C ILE A 158 -10.22 14.54 5.20
N THR A 159 -9.74 13.32 5.40
CA THR A 159 -8.71 12.69 4.54
C THR A 159 -9.33 11.57 3.73
N ILE A 160 -9.32 11.69 2.41
CA ILE A 160 -9.79 10.67 1.49
C ILE A 160 -8.57 9.96 0.92
N TYR A 161 -8.28 8.77 1.42
CA TYR A 161 -7.29 7.87 0.85
C TYR A 161 -7.95 7.09 -0.28
N VAL A 162 -7.52 7.34 -1.50
CA VAL A 162 -8.06 6.68 -2.69
C VAL A 162 -7.11 5.58 -3.10
N GLU A 163 -7.63 4.36 -3.07
CA GLU A 163 -6.90 3.14 -3.41
C GLU A 163 -6.19 3.29 -4.76
N SER A 164 -4.86 3.09 -4.76
CA SER A 164 -4.01 3.07 -5.94
C SER A 164 -4.11 4.31 -6.84
N LEU A 165 -4.49 5.48 -6.31
CA LEU A 165 -4.62 6.71 -7.09
C LEU A 165 -3.26 7.35 -7.35
N GLU A 166 -2.88 7.40 -8.62
CA GLU A 166 -1.62 7.96 -9.07
C GLU A 166 -1.77 8.99 -10.20
N THR A 167 -0.77 9.82 -10.34
CA THR A 167 -0.76 10.92 -11.33
C THR A 167 -0.63 10.44 -12.77
N SER A 168 -0.21 9.20 -13.01
CA SER A 168 -0.16 8.64 -14.37
C SER A 168 -1.53 8.58 -15.05
N TYR A 169 -2.63 8.53 -14.29
CA TYR A 169 -4.01 8.50 -14.82
C TYR A 169 -4.47 9.82 -15.46
N ILE A 170 -3.74 10.89 -15.20
CA ILE A 170 -3.99 12.21 -15.80
C ILE A 170 -3.53 12.20 -17.27
N SER A 171 -4.09 13.07 -18.09
CA SER A 171 -3.59 13.24 -19.47
C SER A 171 -2.18 13.82 -19.52
N GLU A 172 -1.40 13.49 -20.56
CA GLU A 172 -0.06 14.03 -20.79
C GLU A 172 -0.01 15.56 -20.77
N LYS A 173 -1.05 16.20 -21.32
CA LYS A 173 -1.15 17.67 -21.33
C LYS A 173 -1.15 18.24 -19.91
N ALA A 174 -1.76 17.55 -18.96
CA ALA A 174 -1.89 17.98 -17.58
C ALA A 174 -0.78 17.45 -16.65
N GLY A 175 0.09 16.54 -17.12
CA GLY A 175 1.22 16.02 -16.34
C GLY A 175 1.26 14.51 -16.13
N GLY A 176 0.26 13.78 -16.65
CA GLY A 176 0.19 12.31 -16.55
C GLY A 176 0.78 11.59 -17.75
N VAL A 177 0.25 10.39 -18.05
CA VAL A 177 0.83 9.47 -19.02
C VAL A 177 -0.14 9.11 -20.15
N PHE A 178 -1.44 9.22 -19.91
CA PHE A 178 -2.48 8.83 -20.86
C PHE A 178 -2.76 9.92 -21.89
N GLU A 179 -3.16 9.53 -23.10
CA GLU A 179 -3.67 10.47 -24.07
C GLU A 179 -5.00 11.08 -23.58
N GLN A 180 -5.90 10.22 -23.11
CA GLN A 180 -7.17 10.60 -22.51
C GLN A 180 -7.04 10.66 -20.98
N ASN A 181 -7.54 11.75 -20.37
CA ASN A 181 -7.57 11.89 -18.92
C ASN A 181 -8.61 10.95 -18.31
N LEU A 182 -8.16 10.00 -17.48
CA LEU A 182 -9.03 9.06 -16.77
C LEU A 182 -9.66 9.65 -15.52
N ILE A 183 -9.05 10.72 -14.97
CA ILE A 183 -9.49 11.37 -13.73
C ILE A 183 -9.73 12.88 -13.93
N PRO A 184 -10.62 13.28 -14.86
CA PRO A 184 -10.79 14.68 -15.23
C PRO A 184 -11.34 15.56 -14.11
N ASN A 185 -12.13 15.01 -13.18
CA ASN A 185 -12.71 15.78 -12.07
C ASN A 185 -11.67 16.02 -10.97
N LEU A 186 -10.90 15.01 -10.59
CA LEU A 186 -9.77 15.14 -9.67
C LEU A 186 -8.69 16.05 -10.26
N THR A 187 -8.44 15.98 -11.57
CA THR A 187 -7.57 16.93 -12.27
C THR A 187 -8.01 18.37 -12.06
N LYS A 188 -9.31 18.67 -12.24
CA LYS A 188 -9.86 20.02 -11.98
C LYS A 188 -9.75 20.43 -10.51
N LEU A 189 -9.89 19.49 -9.58
CA LEU A 189 -9.67 19.78 -8.15
C LEU A 189 -8.23 20.17 -7.89
N ALA A 190 -7.27 19.46 -8.49
CA ALA A 190 -5.84 19.77 -8.35
C ALA A 190 -5.46 21.11 -9.01
N GLU A 191 -6.10 21.48 -10.12
CA GLU A 191 -5.91 22.80 -10.77
C GLU A 191 -6.41 23.97 -9.93
N LYS A 192 -7.47 23.77 -9.15
CA LYS A 192 -8.14 24.82 -8.39
C LYS A 192 -7.66 24.96 -6.95
N ASN A 193 -6.93 23.97 -6.45
CA ASN A 193 -6.52 23.87 -5.05
C ASN A 193 -5.02 23.62 -4.94
N ILE A 194 -4.50 23.47 -3.74
CA ILE A 194 -3.07 23.22 -3.52
C ILE A 194 -2.75 21.78 -3.95
N ASN A 195 -1.93 21.63 -4.99
CA ASN A 195 -1.36 20.38 -5.45
C ASN A 195 0.17 20.51 -5.45
N PHE A 196 0.82 19.76 -4.59
CA PHE A 196 2.28 19.64 -4.60
C PHE A 196 2.71 18.69 -5.71
N SER A 197 3.68 19.12 -6.50
CA SER A 197 4.05 18.47 -7.75
C SER A 197 5.55 18.41 -7.97
N HIS A 198 6.02 17.26 -8.44
CA HIS A 198 7.40 17.06 -8.89
C HIS A 198 7.70 17.72 -10.25
N THR A 199 6.70 18.30 -10.91
CA THR A 199 6.82 19.01 -12.20
C THR A 199 6.20 20.40 -12.14
N ASP A 200 6.26 21.13 -13.24
CA ASP A 200 5.55 22.43 -13.45
C ASP A 200 4.04 22.26 -13.67
N LYS A 201 3.56 21.03 -13.91
CA LYS A 201 2.16 20.67 -14.10
C LYS A 201 1.54 20.07 -12.83
N ILE A 202 0.40 19.36 -12.98
CA ILE A 202 -0.13 18.52 -11.91
C ILE A 202 0.80 17.32 -11.73
N GLY A 203 1.10 17.01 -10.49
CA GLY A 203 1.97 15.91 -10.14
C GLY A 203 1.72 15.42 -8.72
N GLY A 204 2.67 14.68 -8.20
CA GLY A 204 2.56 14.06 -6.88
C GLY A 204 3.91 13.70 -6.29
N GLY A 205 3.89 12.90 -5.23
CA GLY A 205 5.07 12.46 -4.50
C GLY A 205 5.46 11.00 -4.76
N GLU A 206 6.67 10.67 -4.39
CA GLU A 206 7.23 9.32 -4.53
C GLU A 206 6.65 8.34 -3.50
N ASN A 207 6.31 7.15 -3.97
CA ASN A 207 6.20 6.00 -3.11
C ASN A 207 7.55 5.32 -2.99
N LEU A 208 8.19 5.51 -1.84
CA LEU A 208 9.44 4.83 -1.54
C LEU A 208 9.19 3.38 -1.12
N GLU A 209 10.26 2.63 -1.03
CA GLU A 209 10.20 1.30 -0.44
C GLU A 209 9.66 1.35 0.98
N GLY A 210 8.79 0.39 1.34
CA GLY A 210 8.09 0.43 2.63
C GLY A 210 6.95 1.43 2.71
N THR A 211 6.47 1.96 1.56
CA THR A 211 5.30 2.87 1.47
C THR A 211 4.35 2.53 0.32
N SER A 212 4.55 1.37 -0.34
CA SER A 212 3.95 1.02 -1.64
C SER A 212 2.81 0.00 -1.56
N TRP A 213 2.22 -0.21 -0.40
CA TRP A 213 0.97 -0.95 -0.19
C TRP A 213 0.13 -0.25 0.88
N THR A 214 -1.14 -0.59 1.01
CA THR A 214 -2.13 0.21 1.74
C THR A 214 -1.69 0.61 3.14
N VAL A 215 -1.40 -0.35 4.05
CA VAL A 215 -1.03 0.00 5.43
C VAL A 215 0.28 0.78 5.50
N ALA A 216 1.23 0.49 4.65
CA ALA A 216 2.50 1.21 4.59
C ALA A 216 2.32 2.64 4.03
N GLY A 217 1.46 2.80 3.03
CA GLY A 217 1.06 4.09 2.50
C GLY A 217 0.36 4.97 3.53
N LEU A 218 -0.57 4.39 4.29
CA LEU A 218 -1.24 5.06 5.40
C LEU A 218 -0.24 5.49 6.47
N LEU A 219 0.56 4.54 6.99
CA LEU A 219 1.55 4.83 8.04
C LEU A 219 2.54 5.91 7.60
N SER A 220 3.05 5.83 6.38
CA SER A 220 4.03 6.81 5.90
C SER A 220 3.46 8.22 5.81
N LYS A 221 2.19 8.36 5.42
CA LYS A 221 1.51 9.66 5.30
C LYS A 221 1.00 10.20 6.64
N MET A 222 0.77 9.33 7.60
CA MET A 222 0.33 9.71 8.94
C MET A 222 1.49 9.86 9.93
N GLY A 223 2.59 9.13 9.74
CA GLY A 223 3.70 9.04 10.70
C GLY A 223 5.08 9.44 10.14
N GLY A 224 5.21 9.70 8.84
CA GLY A 224 6.46 10.18 8.26
C GLY A 224 7.61 9.16 8.29
N VAL A 225 7.31 7.86 8.32
CA VAL A 225 8.28 6.76 8.35
C VAL A 225 7.85 5.62 7.43
N PRO A 226 8.78 4.79 6.92
CA PRO A 226 8.41 3.61 6.15
C PRO A 226 7.82 2.54 7.07
N TYR A 227 6.98 1.67 6.53
CA TYR A 227 6.60 0.44 7.21
C TYR A 227 7.60 -0.66 6.86
N PHE A 228 8.45 -0.95 7.80
CA PHE A 228 9.40 -2.04 7.70
C PHE A 228 8.91 -3.17 8.61
N ASN A 229 8.26 -4.18 8.02
CA ASN A 229 7.89 -5.38 8.76
C ASN A 229 9.08 -6.34 8.77
N PRO A 230 9.97 -6.27 9.75
CA PRO A 230 10.93 -7.34 9.92
C PRO A 230 10.12 -8.59 10.23
N PHE A 231 10.51 -9.74 9.70
CA PHE A 231 10.08 -11.01 10.27
C PHE A 231 10.20 -10.88 11.78
N ALA A 232 9.04 -10.77 12.46
CA ALA A 232 9.03 -10.62 13.90
C ALA A 232 9.85 -11.75 14.46
N LYS A 233 10.92 -11.44 15.18
CA LYS A 233 11.82 -12.44 15.76
C LYS A 233 11.10 -13.39 16.71
N ASP A 234 9.96 -12.97 17.20
CA ASP A 234 9.10 -13.76 18.06
C ASP A 234 7.72 -13.89 17.41
N PHE A 235 7.45 -15.06 16.87
CA PHE A 235 6.10 -15.47 16.45
C PHE A 235 5.04 -15.32 17.57
N ASN A 236 5.46 -14.99 18.78
CA ASN A 236 4.63 -14.82 19.97
C ASN A 236 4.57 -13.37 20.50
N GLN A 237 5.28 -12.40 19.93
CA GLN A 237 5.12 -11.00 20.31
C GLN A 237 3.99 -10.38 19.50
N VAL A 238 3.15 -9.63 20.18
CA VAL A 238 2.11 -8.78 19.60
C VAL A 238 2.73 -8.00 18.45
N LYS A 239 2.19 -8.16 17.25
CA LYS A 239 2.66 -7.43 16.06
C LYS A 239 2.72 -5.95 16.42
N SER A 240 3.90 -5.37 16.31
CA SER A 240 4.11 -3.95 16.59
C SER A 240 4.03 -3.19 15.29
N CYS A 241 2.99 -2.40 15.13
CA CYS A 241 2.85 -1.47 14.02
C CYS A 241 3.35 -0.08 14.43
N LEU A 242 4.64 0.00 14.84
CA LEU A 242 5.28 1.24 15.30
C LEU A 242 4.53 1.95 16.44
N ASN A 243 4.18 1.19 17.48
CA ASN A 243 3.35 1.64 18.61
C ASN A 243 3.94 2.82 19.39
N ASN A 244 5.26 3.03 19.30
CA ASN A 244 5.95 4.13 19.98
C ASN A 244 6.18 5.34 19.06
N ALA A 245 5.84 5.24 17.77
CA ALA A 245 5.84 6.38 16.87
C ALA A 245 4.72 7.36 17.28
N ILE A 246 4.94 8.65 17.14
CA ILE A 246 3.87 9.65 17.24
C ILE A 246 3.43 9.99 15.82
N ILE A 247 2.21 9.66 15.49
CA ILE A 247 1.63 9.92 14.18
C ILE A 247 0.61 11.07 14.25
N LEU A 248 0.07 11.48 13.12
CA LEU A 248 -0.90 12.58 13.01
C LEU A 248 -2.07 12.43 13.99
N SER A 249 -2.62 11.23 14.11
CA SER A 249 -3.75 10.96 14.99
C SER A 249 -3.43 11.15 16.47
N ASP A 250 -2.22 10.82 16.92
CA ASP A 250 -1.83 11.04 18.31
C ASP A 250 -1.80 12.53 18.65
N ILE A 251 -1.31 13.36 17.72
CA ILE A 251 -1.31 14.82 17.88
C ILE A 251 -2.74 15.35 17.91
N LEU A 252 -3.60 14.90 17.00
CA LEU A 252 -4.99 15.34 16.94
C LEU A 252 -5.79 14.89 18.17
N GLU A 253 -5.55 13.66 18.67
CA GLU A 253 -6.18 13.15 19.91
C GLU A 253 -5.82 14.00 21.11
N GLN A 254 -4.53 14.35 21.29
CA GLN A 254 -4.08 15.24 22.38
C GLN A 254 -4.77 16.60 22.36
N HIS A 255 -5.24 17.02 21.20
CA HIS A 255 -5.94 18.30 21.02
C HIS A 255 -7.45 18.18 20.93
N GLY A 256 -8.01 17.02 21.32
CA GLY A 256 -9.44 16.80 21.52
C GLY A 256 -10.25 16.59 20.25
N TYR A 257 -9.61 16.12 19.17
CA TYR A 257 -10.33 15.71 17.95
C TYR A 257 -11.07 14.39 18.16
N THR A 258 -12.31 14.32 17.69
CA THR A 258 -12.99 13.04 17.48
C THR A 258 -12.45 12.41 16.21
N GLN A 259 -11.97 11.17 16.27
CA GLN A 259 -11.29 10.53 15.13
C GLN A 259 -12.02 9.27 14.68
N VAL A 260 -12.32 9.20 13.39
CA VAL A 260 -12.95 8.04 12.74
C VAL A 260 -12.15 7.67 11.49
N PHE A 261 -11.90 6.37 11.30
CA PHE A 261 -11.37 5.80 10.06
C PHE A 261 -12.42 4.84 9.49
N SER A 262 -12.97 5.21 8.35
CA SER A 262 -14.02 4.49 7.63
C SER A 262 -13.42 3.72 6.46
N MET A 263 -13.76 2.43 6.34
CA MET A 263 -13.36 1.58 5.22
C MET A 263 -14.42 0.53 4.91
N GLY A 264 -14.52 0.17 3.63
CA GLY A 264 -15.48 -0.87 3.19
C GLY A 264 -15.03 -2.30 3.46
N SER A 265 -13.74 -2.53 3.65
CA SER A 265 -13.13 -3.84 3.88
C SER A 265 -13.01 -4.17 5.37
N GLU A 266 -12.61 -5.40 5.69
CA GLU A 266 -12.34 -5.82 7.06
C GLU A 266 -11.02 -5.19 7.57
N LYS A 267 -11.02 -4.71 8.80
CA LYS A 267 -9.89 -4.01 9.41
C LYS A 267 -8.66 -4.90 9.64
N GLN A 268 -8.84 -6.22 9.76
CA GLN A 268 -7.77 -7.17 10.02
C GLN A 268 -6.85 -7.38 8.82
N PHE A 269 -7.33 -7.12 7.62
CA PHE A 269 -6.49 -7.25 6.43
C PHE A 269 -5.29 -6.31 6.50
N GLU A 270 -4.09 -6.84 6.27
CA GLU A 270 -2.82 -6.11 6.36
C GLU A 270 -2.51 -5.53 7.77
N ASP A 271 -3.11 -6.07 8.84
CA ASP A 271 -2.91 -5.61 10.21
C ASP A 271 -3.27 -4.10 10.42
N ARG A 272 -4.22 -3.57 9.62
CA ARG A 272 -4.68 -2.17 9.72
C ARG A 272 -5.33 -1.85 11.06
N ASP A 273 -6.01 -2.84 11.65
CA ASP A 273 -6.57 -2.74 13.00
C ASP A 273 -5.49 -2.41 14.02
N ILE A 274 -4.34 -3.08 13.95
CA ILE A 274 -3.23 -2.87 14.88
C ILE A 274 -2.68 -1.45 14.75
N LEU A 275 -2.46 -0.96 13.53
CA LEU A 275 -2.01 0.41 13.31
C LEU A 275 -3.01 1.42 13.90
N LEU A 276 -4.27 1.30 13.54
CA LEU A 276 -5.27 2.32 13.86
C LEU A 276 -5.67 2.29 15.34
N GLU A 277 -5.85 1.11 15.94
CA GLU A 277 -6.24 0.97 17.34
C GLU A 277 -5.12 1.40 18.30
N ASN A 278 -3.86 1.09 17.98
CA ASN A 278 -2.71 1.53 18.80
C ASN A 278 -2.61 3.06 18.88
N HIS A 279 -3.08 3.76 17.85
CA HIS A 279 -3.11 5.22 17.79
C HIS A 279 -4.49 5.82 18.07
N LYS A 280 -5.36 5.07 18.78
CA LYS A 280 -6.66 5.50 19.31
C LYS A 280 -7.66 6.02 18.27
N ILE A 281 -7.59 5.50 17.06
CA ILE A 281 -8.54 5.85 16.00
C ILE A 281 -9.73 4.89 16.08
N THR A 282 -10.95 5.43 16.09
CA THR A 282 -12.17 4.62 16.00
C THR A 282 -12.33 4.08 14.59
N ILE A 283 -12.45 2.77 14.45
CA ILE A 283 -12.52 2.10 13.13
C ILE A 283 -13.97 1.76 12.84
N HIS A 284 -14.44 2.20 11.68
CA HIS A 284 -15.72 1.82 11.09
C HIS A 284 -15.44 1.00 9.83
N ASP A 285 -15.41 -0.31 9.99
CA ASP A 285 -15.13 -1.30 8.93
C ASP A 285 -16.39 -2.07 8.51
N LEU A 286 -16.26 -3.00 7.58
CA LEU A 286 -17.33 -3.88 7.13
C LEU A 286 -18.10 -4.52 8.30
N ASN A 287 -17.39 -5.04 9.31
CA ASN A 287 -18.00 -5.73 10.45
C ASN A 287 -18.68 -4.74 11.41
N TYR A 288 -18.13 -3.53 11.57
CA TYR A 288 -18.78 -2.46 12.30
C TYR A 288 -20.14 -2.10 11.67
N TYR A 289 -20.17 -1.87 10.35
CA TYR A 289 -21.42 -1.50 9.65
C TYR A 289 -22.48 -2.60 9.68
N LYS A 290 -22.08 -3.87 9.60
CA LYS A 290 -22.95 -5.02 9.83
C LYS A 290 -23.50 -5.05 11.25
N SER A 291 -22.65 -4.84 12.25
CA SER A 291 -23.04 -4.85 13.67
C SER A 291 -24.02 -3.74 14.06
N LYS A 292 -23.97 -2.63 13.31
CA LYS A 292 -24.90 -1.49 13.48
C LYS A 292 -26.15 -1.60 12.60
N ASN A 293 -26.31 -2.67 11.83
CA ASN A 293 -27.39 -2.87 10.86
C ASN A 293 -27.47 -1.75 9.79
N ILE A 294 -26.35 -1.08 9.49
CA ILE A 294 -26.25 -0.08 8.42
C ILE A 294 -26.27 -0.79 7.06
N ILE A 295 -25.69 -1.99 7.01
CA ILE A 295 -25.77 -2.90 5.87
C ILE A 295 -26.25 -4.29 6.33
N PRO A 296 -26.85 -5.11 5.43
CA PRO A 296 -27.22 -6.48 5.74
C PRO A 296 -26.02 -7.32 6.20
N TYR A 297 -26.27 -8.31 7.09
CA TYR A 297 -25.20 -9.13 7.65
C TYR A 297 -24.46 -9.95 6.55
N ASP A 298 -25.17 -10.41 5.53
CA ASP A 298 -24.65 -11.15 4.37
C ASP A 298 -24.10 -10.26 3.25
N TYR A 299 -24.11 -8.92 3.43
CA TYR A 299 -23.57 -8.00 2.43
C TYR A 299 -22.07 -8.15 2.29
N TYR A 300 -21.63 -8.44 1.06
CA TYR A 300 -20.22 -8.51 0.70
C TYR A 300 -20.07 -8.36 -0.82
N VAL A 301 -19.41 -7.30 -1.23
CA VAL A 301 -19.16 -6.96 -2.63
C VAL A 301 -17.66 -6.70 -2.79
N PHE A 302 -17.00 -7.42 -3.67
CA PHE A 302 -15.55 -7.30 -3.93
C PHE A 302 -14.73 -7.51 -2.64
N TRP A 303 -14.23 -6.45 -1.99
CA TRP A 303 -13.50 -6.49 -0.72
C TRP A 303 -14.36 -6.19 0.51
N GLY A 304 -15.66 -6.07 0.35
CA GLY A 304 -16.61 -5.78 1.43
C GLY A 304 -17.73 -4.85 1.00
N ILE A 305 -17.56 -3.53 1.15
CA ILE A 305 -18.52 -2.50 0.71
C ILE A 305 -17.86 -1.74 -0.44
N GLU A 306 -18.52 -1.65 -1.59
CA GLU A 306 -18.06 -0.87 -2.73
C GLU A 306 -18.04 0.64 -2.42
N ASP A 307 -17.17 1.39 -3.13
CA ASP A 307 -16.92 2.81 -2.86
C ASP A 307 -18.18 3.66 -2.87
N TYR A 308 -19.07 3.45 -3.84
CA TYR A 308 -20.32 4.21 -3.92
C TYR A 308 -21.12 4.14 -2.61
N LYS A 309 -21.30 2.94 -2.07
CA LYS A 309 -22.10 2.75 -0.85
C LYS A 309 -21.33 3.23 0.39
N LEU A 310 -20.02 3.04 0.42
CA LEU A 310 -19.19 3.55 1.50
C LEU A 310 -19.26 5.09 1.58
N LEU A 311 -19.22 5.76 0.43
CA LEU A 311 -19.33 7.23 0.36
C LEU A 311 -20.70 7.73 0.81
N GLU A 312 -21.80 7.00 0.52
CA GLU A 312 -23.12 7.35 1.04
C GLU A 312 -23.17 7.21 2.58
N ILE A 313 -22.62 6.14 3.13
CA ILE A 313 -22.49 5.94 4.59
C ILE A 313 -21.65 7.08 5.20
N ALA A 314 -20.53 7.43 4.57
CA ALA A 314 -19.66 8.52 5.03
C ALA A 314 -20.39 9.88 5.09
N LYS A 315 -21.32 10.16 4.18
CA LYS A 315 -22.15 11.37 4.24
C LYS A 315 -23.02 11.41 5.50
N GLU A 316 -23.60 10.28 5.88
CA GLU A 316 -24.41 10.18 7.11
C GLU A 316 -23.53 10.37 8.36
N GLU A 317 -22.38 9.68 8.43
CA GLU A 317 -21.45 9.82 9.56
C GLU A 317 -20.91 11.25 9.71
N LEU A 318 -20.50 11.88 8.60
CA LEU A 318 -20.04 13.27 8.60
C LEU A 318 -21.15 14.26 8.96
N SER A 319 -22.40 13.97 8.58
CA SER A 319 -23.55 14.79 8.97
C SER A 319 -23.77 14.75 10.47
N GLU A 320 -23.54 13.60 11.12
CA GLU A 320 -23.60 13.48 12.59
C GLU A 320 -22.41 14.17 13.27
N LEU A 321 -21.17 13.92 12.80
CA LEU A 321 -19.97 14.57 13.35
C LEU A 321 -20.04 16.10 13.24
N GLY A 322 -20.60 16.60 12.15
CA GLY A 322 -20.75 18.04 11.91
C GLY A 322 -21.78 18.75 12.79
N LYS A 323 -22.63 18.03 13.56
CA LYS A 323 -23.53 18.61 14.54
C LYS A 323 -22.83 18.97 15.84
N ASP A 324 -21.71 18.33 16.15
CA ASP A 324 -20.95 18.58 17.35
C ASP A 324 -20.05 19.82 17.18
N ASN A 325 -19.87 20.58 18.27
CA ASN A 325 -18.94 21.72 18.29
C ASN A 325 -17.48 21.30 18.50
N LYS A 326 -17.18 19.98 18.41
CA LYS A 326 -15.82 19.45 18.56
C LYS A 326 -15.15 19.32 17.20
N PRO A 327 -13.86 19.59 17.09
CA PRO A 327 -13.16 19.31 15.88
C PRO A 327 -13.11 17.80 15.64
N PHE A 328 -13.24 17.38 14.40
CA PHE A 328 -13.14 15.97 14.02
C PHE A 328 -12.07 15.73 12.94
N SER A 329 -11.53 14.53 12.95
CA SER A 329 -10.69 13.98 11.88
C SER A 329 -11.39 12.73 11.35
N TYR A 330 -11.85 12.79 10.12
CA TYR A 330 -12.51 11.70 9.43
C TYR A 330 -11.65 11.23 8.28
N SER A 331 -11.17 9.99 8.34
CA SER A 331 -10.41 9.36 7.25
C SER A 331 -11.28 8.32 6.56
N LEU A 332 -11.21 8.29 5.23
CA LEU A 332 -11.93 7.34 4.40
C LEU A 332 -10.93 6.62 3.49
N LEU A 333 -11.03 5.30 3.37
CA LEU A 333 -10.25 4.49 2.43
C LEU A 333 -11.18 3.81 1.42
N THR A 334 -10.99 4.12 0.14
CA THR A 334 -11.70 3.47 -0.98
C THR A 334 -11.08 2.12 -1.33
N VAL A 335 -11.75 1.31 -2.13
CA VAL A 335 -11.28 -0.04 -2.47
C VAL A 335 -11.58 -0.49 -3.91
N ASP A 336 -12.52 0.16 -4.62
CA ASP A 336 -12.98 -0.33 -5.92
C ASP A 336 -11.86 -0.38 -6.98
N SER A 337 -10.83 0.46 -6.87
CA SER A 337 -9.67 0.45 -7.76
C SER A 337 -8.57 -0.56 -7.39
N HIS A 338 -8.82 -1.42 -6.40
CA HIS A 338 -7.84 -2.42 -5.95
C HIS A 338 -7.52 -3.46 -7.04
N PHE A 339 -6.25 -3.82 -7.10
CA PHE A 339 -5.73 -4.89 -7.97
C PHE A 339 -6.54 -6.21 -7.83
N PRO A 340 -6.68 -7.06 -8.90
CA PRO A 340 -6.01 -6.92 -10.23
C PRO A 340 -6.81 -6.14 -11.28
N SER A 341 -8.13 -6.01 -11.18
CA SER A 341 -8.98 -5.40 -12.21
C SER A 341 -9.88 -4.29 -11.68
N GLY A 342 -9.92 -4.13 -10.35
CA GLY A 342 -10.89 -3.30 -9.70
C GLY A 342 -12.30 -3.90 -9.72
N PHE A 343 -13.27 -3.12 -9.27
CA PHE A 343 -14.68 -3.47 -9.25
C PHE A 343 -15.53 -2.39 -9.93
N THR A 344 -16.23 -2.78 -10.99
CA THR A 344 -17.16 -1.88 -11.70
C THR A 344 -18.53 -1.95 -11.05
N CYS A 345 -18.88 -0.97 -10.22
CA CYS A 345 -20.21 -0.91 -9.60
C CYS A 345 -21.28 -0.46 -10.61
N ASN A 346 -22.55 -0.55 -10.23
CA ASN A 346 -23.69 -0.20 -11.09
C ASN A 346 -23.84 1.32 -11.37
N LYS A 347 -22.97 2.15 -10.81
CA LYS A 347 -22.89 3.60 -11.06
C LYS A 347 -21.80 3.98 -12.04
N CYS A 348 -20.97 3.01 -12.42
CA CYS A 348 -19.86 3.23 -13.32
C CYS A 348 -20.33 3.25 -14.78
N ASP A 349 -19.82 4.20 -15.55
CA ASP A 349 -19.91 4.17 -17.01
C ASP A 349 -18.87 3.18 -17.55
N THR A 350 -19.23 2.39 -18.55
CA THR A 350 -18.33 1.44 -19.23
C THR A 350 -17.92 1.98 -20.58
N LYS A 351 -17.02 2.98 -20.60
CA LYS A 351 -16.56 3.67 -21.80
C LYS A 351 -15.29 3.09 -22.40
N PHE A 352 -14.52 2.38 -21.58
CA PHE A 352 -13.21 1.87 -21.96
C PHE A 352 -13.24 0.35 -22.09
N ASP A 353 -12.42 -0.18 -23.01
CA ASP A 353 -12.28 -1.63 -23.21
C ASP A 353 -11.65 -2.35 -22.02
N LYS A 354 -10.86 -1.62 -21.23
CA LYS A 354 -10.24 -2.16 -20.01
C LYS A 354 -11.06 -1.82 -18.79
N GLU A 355 -11.47 -2.84 -18.02
CA GLU A 355 -12.30 -2.68 -16.84
C GLU A 355 -11.70 -1.70 -15.83
N ILE A 356 -10.41 -1.81 -15.54
CA ILE A 356 -9.74 -0.92 -14.58
C ILE A 356 -9.82 0.57 -14.99
N MET A 357 -9.86 0.91 -16.29
CA MET A 357 -10.04 2.30 -16.73
C MET A 357 -11.44 2.83 -16.42
N ASN A 358 -12.44 1.97 -16.54
CA ASN A 358 -13.80 2.30 -16.16
C ASN A 358 -13.91 2.52 -14.65
N VAL A 359 -13.25 1.65 -13.86
CA VAL A 359 -13.20 1.77 -12.41
C VAL A 359 -12.51 3.06 -11.98
N ILE A 360 -11.32 3.37 -12.51
CA ILE A 360 -10.58 4.60 -12.19
C ILE A 360 -11.44 5.84 -12.54
N SER A 361 -12.09 5.83 -13.71
CA SER A 361 -12.98 6.94 -14.12
C SER A 361 -14.23 7.04 -13.24
N CYS A 362 -14.72 5.91 -12.73
CA CYS A 362 -15.83 5.87 -11.79
C CYS A 362 -15.43 6.44 -10.42
N THR A 363 -14.29 6.04 -9.90
CA THR A 363 -13.73 6.54 -8.64
C THR A 363 -13.51 8.06 -8.72
N ASP A 364 -12.97 8.58 -9.84
CA ASP A 364 -12.85 10.02 -10.09
C ASP A 364 -14.18 10.75 -9.94
N LYS A 365 -15.25 10.22 -10.55
CA LYS A 365 -16.59 10.79 -10.47
C LYS A 365 -17.12 10.74 -9.03
N GLN A 366 -17.08 9.58 -8.40
CA GLN A 366 -17.63 9.37 -7.06
C GLN A 366 -16.94 10.21 -5.99
N VAL A 367 -15.60 10.24 -6.00
CA VAL A 367 -14.81 11.05 -5.05
C VAL A 367 -15.07 12.55 -5.28
N SER A 368 -15.15 12.99 -6.52
CA SER A 368 -15.44 14.41 -6.81
C SER A 368 -16.86 14.82 -6.42
N GLU A 369 -17.86 13.96 -6.61
CA GLU A 369 -19.22 14.17 -6.15
C GLU A 369 -19.29 14.22 -4.61
N PHE A 370 -18.54 13.37 -3.92
CA PHE A 370 -18.43 13.39 -2.47
C PHE A 370 -17.80 14.69 -1.95
N VAL A 371 -16.69 15.14 -2.57
CA VAL A 371 -16.09 16.44 -2.25
C VAL A 371 -17.07 17.58 -2.48
N ASN A 372 -17.82 17.54 -3.57
CA ASN A 372 -18.84 18.54 -3.85
C ASN A 372 -19.94 18.56 -2.77
N TRP A 373 -20.35 17.38 -2.29
CA TRP A 373 -21.29 17.28 -1.18
C TRP A 373 -20.69 17.88 0.11
N ILE A 374 -19.42 17.57 0.45
CA ILE A 374 -18.72 18.17 1.60
C ILE A 374 -18.72 19.70 1.50
N GLN A 375 -18.43 20.26 0.34
CA GLN A 375 -18.37 21.71 0.12
C GLN A 375 -19.69 22.43 0.34
N ASN A 376 -20.81 21.73 0.28
CA ASN A 376 -22.13 22.27 0.54
C ASN A 376 -22.60 22.14 2.00
N GLN A 377 -21.76 21.59 2.90
CA GLN A 377 -22.12 21.45 4.30
C GLN A 377 -21.86 22.72 5.11
N SER A 378 -22.66 22.99 6.12
CA SER A 378 -22.54 24.18 6.97
C SER A 378 -21.18 24.27 7.71
N TRP A 379 -20.58 23.12 8.01
CA TRP A 379 -19.28 23.02 8.70
C TRP A 379 -18.09 23.10 7.74
N TYR A 380 -18.29 23.11 6.42
CA TYR A 380 -17.21 23.12 5.44
C TYR A 380 -16.28 24.32 5.57
N ALA A 381 -16.80 25.50 5.91
CA ALA A 381 -15.97 26.70 6.07
C ALA A 381 -14.80 26.49 7.07
N ASN A 382 -15.00 25.61 8.07
CA ASN A 382 -13.98 25.24 9.06
C ASN A 382 -13.43 23.82 8.84
N THR A 383 -13.33 23.36 7.60
CA THR A 383 -12.88 22.01 7.28
C THR A 383 -11.81 22.03 6.19
N THR A 384 -10.71 21.35 6.43
CA THR A 384 -9.70 21.05 5.40
C THR A 384 -9.98 19.66 4.85
N VAL A 385 -10.02 19.53 3.52
CA VAL A 385 -10.17 18.25 2.83
C VAL A 385 -8.87 17.92 2.12
N VAL A 386 -8.34 16.74 2.37
CA VAL A 386 -7.12 16.22 1.75
C VAL A 386 -7.46 14.95 0.98
N ILE A 387 -7.13 14.90 -0.31
CA ILE A 387 -7.28 13.71 -1.13
C ILE A 387 -5.88 13.19 -1.46
N LEU A 388 -5.63 11.93 -1.15
CA LEU A 388 -4.33 11.28 -1.34
C LEU A 388 -4.53 9.91 -2.01
N GLY A 389 -3.71 9.59 -3.00
CA GLY A 389 -3.48 8.18 -3.31
C GLY A 389 -2.81 7.51 -2.13
N ASP A 390 -3.29 6.35 -1.70
CA ASP A 390 -2.64 5.61 -0.61
C ASP A 390 -1.27 5.07 -1.06
N HIS A 391 -1.19 4.54 -2.28
CA HIS A 391 0.04 4.18 -2.99
C HIS A 391 -0.20 4.19 -4.50
N CYS A 392 0.84 3.94 -5.31
CA CYS A 392 0.68 3.73 -6.74
C CYS A 392 0.16 2.32 -7.03
N TYR A 393 -0.57 2.15 -8.12
CA TYR A 393 -1.07 0.86 -8.56
C TYR A 393 0.05 -0.16 -8.78
N LEU A 394 -0.24 -1.45 -8.66
CA LEU A 394 0.77 -2.49 -8.90
C LEU A 394 1.35 -2.42 -10.32
N ASP A 395 2.68 -2.55 -10.41
CA ASP A 395 3.42 -2.27 -11.65
C ASP A 395 3.05 -3.15 -12.85
N ALA A 396 2.77 -4.42 -12.62
CA ALA A 396 2.58 -5.37 -13.72
C ALA A 396 1.31 -5.17 -14.55
N PRO A 397 0.15 -5.15 -13.91
CA PRO A 397 -1.09 -4.91 -14.63
C PRO A 397 -1.10 -3.53 -15.27
N LEU A 398 -0.55 -2.52 -14.56
CA LEU A 398 -0.47 -1.17 -15.08
C LEU A 398 0.47 -1.08 -16.29
N ASN A 399 1.60 -1.78 -16.30
CA ASN A 399 2.50 -1.82 -17.44
C ASN A 399 1.87 -2.43 -18.68
N ASN A 400 1.11 -3.51 -18.52
CA ASN A 400 0.37 -4.11 -19.63
C ASN A 400 -0.72 -3.18 -20.14
N PHE A 401 -1.33 -2.44 -19.25
CA PHE A 401 -2.37 -1.49 -19.50
C PHE A 401 -1.83 -0.21 -20.20
N ILE A 402 -0.76 0.41 -19.69
CA ILE A 402 -0.14 1.60 -20.28
C ILE A 402 0.53 1.28 -21.62
N LYS A 403 1.18 0.12 -21.77
CA LYS A 403 1.74 -0.33 -23.05
C LYS A 403 0.67 -0.53 -24.12
N PHE A 404 -0.53 -0.97 -23.71
CA PHE A 404 -1.65 -1.11 -24.65
C PHE A 404 -2.10 0.26 -25.19
N GLU A 405 -2.17 1.28 -24.32
CA GLU A 405 -2.63 2.63 -24.69
C GLU A 405 -1.53 3.50 -25.32
N ASN A 406 -0.27 3.31 -24.88
CA ASN A 406 0.88 4.14 -25.28
C ASN A 406 1.98 3.30 -25.95
N LYS A 407 1.72 2.78 -27.15
CA LYS A 407 2.64 1.91 -27.90
C LYS A 407 4.04 2.50 -28.16
N ASN A 408 4.19 3.83 -28.03
CA ASN A 408 5.42 4.56 -28.36
C ASN A 408 6.24 5.01 -27.15
N LYS A 409 5.78 4.77 -25.89
CA LYS A 409 6.51 5.17 -24.70
C LYS A 409 7.27 3.97 -24.08
N ASN A 410 8.48 4.23 -23.65
CA ASN A 410 9.23 3.22 -22.95
C ASN A 410 8.84 3.24 -21.45
N TYR A 411 9.03 2.11 -20.77
CA TYR A 411 8.68 1.94 -19.35
C TYR A 411 9.37 2.96 -18.44
N SER A 412 10.61 3.35 -18.72
CA SER A 412 11.34 4.31 -17.88
C SER A 412 10.74 5.72 -17.89
N GLU A 413 10.12 6.13 -19.00
CA GLU A 413 9.41 7.41 -19.12
C GLU A 413 8.09 7.39 -18.34
N ILE A 414 7.39 6.24 -18.40
CA ILE A 414 6.14 6.04 -17.66
C ILE A 414 6.43 6.04 -16.16
N ALA A 415 7.44 5.29 -15.72
CA ALA A 415 7.79 5.16 -14.31
C ALA A 415 8.12 6.49 -13.62
N LYS A 416 8.74 7.42 -14.36
CA LYS A 416 9.05 8.76 -13.82
C LYS A 416 7.82 9.57 -13.41
N ASN A 417 6.68 9.33 -14.07
CA ASN A 417 5.42 10.06 -13.84
C ASN A 417 4.44 9.31 -12.94
N ARG A 418 4.84 8.15 -12.41
CA ARG A 418 4.05 7.40 -11.43
C ARG A 418 4.31 7.93 -10.03
N LYS A 419 3.43 8.80 -9.57
CA LYS A 419 3.49 9.43 -8.26
C LYS A 419 2.13 9.32 -7.60
N PHE A 420 2.05 9.15 -6.28
CA PHE A 420 0.78 9.21 -5.61
C PHE A 420 0.15 10.60 -5.78
N TYR A 421 -1.15 10.63 -6.03
CA TYR A 421 -1.91 11.87 -6.18
C TYR A 421 -2.08 12.57 -4.83
N ASN A 422 -2.08 13.92 -4.84
CA ASN A 422 -2.37 14.72 -3.66
C ASN A 422 -3.11 16.01 -4.03
N VAL A 423 -4.05 16.42 -3.17
CA VAL A 423 -4.66 17.76 -3.22
C VAL A 423 -5.16 18.18 -1.85
N PHE A 424 -4.96 19.46 -1.51
CA PHE A 424 -5.40 20.08 -0.26
C PHE A 424 -6.43 21.15 -0.58
N ILE A 425 -7.67 20.95 -0.14
CA ILE A 425 -8.82 21.81 -0.40
C ILE A 425 -9.15 22.55 0.88
N ASN A 426 -9.37 23.87 0.76
CA ASN A 426 -9.69 24.74 1.89
C ASN A 426 -8.66 24.65 3.04
N SER A 427 -7.38 24.56 2.73
CA SER A 427 -6.30 24.56 3.71
C SER A 427 -6.26 25.88 4.48
N ALA A 428 -5.99 25.81 5.80
CA ALA A 428 -5.75 27.02 6.63
C ALA A 428 -4.48 27.74 6.21
N LYS A 429 -3.41 26.96 5.91
CA LYS A 429 -2.15 27.51 5.43
C LYS A 429 -2.20 27.66 3.91
N GLN A 430 -1.87 28.86 3.45
CA GLN A 430 -1.81 29.18 2.02
C GLN A 430 -0.36 29.20 1.54
N ILE A 431 -0.18 28.88 0.27
CA ILE A 431 1.13 28.88 -0.40
C ILE A 431 0.95 29.36 -1.84
N SER A 432 1.92 30.07 -2.39
CA SER A 432 1.90 30.47 -3.79
C SER A 432 2.08 29.26 -4.72
N ILE A 433 1.39 29.25 -5.85
CA ILE A 433 1.37 28.13 -6.78
C ILE A 433 2.77 27.73 -7.25
N ASP A 434 3.64 28.70 -7.52
CA ASP A 434 5.03 28.47 -7.93
C ASP A 434 5.83 27.65 -6.91
N LYS A 435 5.58 27.83 -5.62
CA LYS A 435 6.22 27.05 -4.55
C LYS A 435 5.68 25.63 -4.39
N THR A 436 4.56 25.30 -5.03
CA THR A 436 4.01 23.94 -5.03
C THR A 436 4.58 23.08 -6.13
N LYS A 437 5.34 23.65 -7.08
CA LYS A 437 5.83 22.98 -8.29
C LYS A 437 7.33 22.67 -8.21
N ASN A 438 7.72 21.64 -8.98
CA ASN A 438 9.10 21.18 -9.08
C ASN A 438 9.70 20.82 -7.69
N ARG A 439 8.91 20.15 -6.86
CA ARG A 439 9.26 19.66 -5.53
C ARG A 439 9.43 18.15 -5.55
N ASP A 440 10.61 17.66 -5.26
CA ASP A 440 10.85 16.23 -5.06
C ASP A 440 10.52 15.88 -3.61
N PHE A 441 9.45 15.11 -3.40
CA PHE A 441 8.96 14.75 -2.08
C PHE A 441 8.42 13.30 -2.05
N SER A 442 8.32 12.75 -0.86
CA SER A 442 7.80 11.40 -0.63
C SER A 442 6.52 11.41 0.22
N SER A 443 5.96 10.24 0.44
CA SER A 443 4.83 10.05 1.34
C SER A 443 5.10 10.50 2.78
N PHE A 444 6.36 10.51 3.24
CA PHE A 444 6.74 10.99 4.58
C PHE A 444 6.39 12.47 4.79
N ASP A 445 6.51 13.27 3.73
CA ASP A 445 6.31 14.72 3.77
C ASP A 445 4.83 15.08 3.95
N MET A 446 3.90 14.13 3.71
CA MET A 446 2.48 14.35 3.94
C MET A 446 2.14 14.53 5.42
N TYR A 447 2.82 13.86 6.34
CA TYR A 447 2.57 13.97 7.77
C TYR A 447 2.63 15.42 8.29
N PRO A 448 3.77 16.12 8.23
CA PRO A 448 3.83 17.51 8.66
C PRO A 448 2.99 18.44 7.76
N THR A 449 2.84 18.14 6.47
CA THR A 449 2.06 18.95 5.54
C THR A 449 0.56 18.91 5.87
N ILE A 450 0.00 17.74 6.18
CA ILE A 450 -1.40 17.62 6.60
C ILE A 450 -1.62 18.41 7.90
N LEU A 451 -0.73 18.26 8.88
CA LEU A 451 -0.87 18.97 10.15
C LEU A 451 -0.85 20.49 9.96
N GLU A 452 0.08 21.01 9.16
CA GLU A 452 0.13 22.45 8.87
C GLU A 452 -1.04 22.94 8.01
N SER A 453 -1.65 22.07 7.19
CA SER A 453 -2.86 22.43 6.44
C SER A 453 -4.06 22.73 7.34
N LEU A 454 -4.04 22.26 8.58
CA LEU A 454 -5.05 22.56 9.62
C LEU A 454 -4.77 23.86 10.38
N GLY A 455 -3.63 24.50 10.11
CA GLY A 455 -3.20 25.72 10.81
C GLY A 455 -2.30 25.48 12.02
N PHE A 456 -1.89 24.25 12.30
CA PHE A 456 -0.84 23.98 13.27
C PHE A 456 0.49 24.58 12.76
N GLU A 457 1.32 25.06 13.67
CA GLU A 457 2.66 25.54 13.34
C GLU A 457 3.71 24.61 13.95
N ILE A 458 4.50 23.97 13.12
CA ILE A 458 5.61 23.11 13.54
C ILE A 458 6.85 23.99 13.69
N LYS A 459 7.44 24.10 14.90
CA LYS A 459 8.64 24.91 15.18
C LYS A 459 9.94 24.19 14.78
N ALA A 460 9.87 23.33 13.76
CA ALA A 460 10.97 22.62 13.15
C ALA A 460 10.73 22.51 11.63
N GLU A 461 11.69 21.98 10.89
CA GLU A 461 11.57 21.81 9.42
C GLU A 461 10.50 20.78 9.03
N GLY A 462 10.08 19.93 9.95
CA GLY A 462 9.12 18.86 9.71
C GLY A 462 8.91 17.98 10.95
N LEU A 463 8.39 16.74 10.73
CA LEU A 463 8.18 15.71 11.76
C LEU A 463 8.62 14.36 11.23
N ALA A 464 9.20 13.54 12.08
CA ALA A 464 9.82 12.26 11.72
C ALA A 464 10.80 12.43 10.54
N LEU A 465 10.66 11.66 9.46
CA LEU A 465 11.47 11.86 8.24
C LEU A 465 10.82 12.84 7.25
N GLY A 466 9.59 13.31 7.50
CA GLY A 466 8.88 14.23 6.61
C GLY A 466 9.27 15.71 6.82
N ARG A 467 9.21 16.46 5.74
CA ARG A 467 9.34 17.92 5.73
C ARG A 467 8.04 18.53 5.24
N SER A 468 7.61 19.63 5.87
CA SER A 468 6.38 20.28 5.42
C SER A 468 6.59 20.97 4.08
N LEU A 469 5.69 20.66 3.13
CA LEU A 469 5.71 21.29 1.81
C LEU A 469 5.16 22.72 1.82
N PHE A 470 4.63 23.19 2.94
CA PHE A 470 4.20 24.57 3.14
C PHE A 470 5.34 25.55 3.52
N ASN A 471 6.54 25.05 3.72
CA ASN A 471 7.71 25.87 4.00
C ASN A 471 8.80 25.67 2.94
N ASP A 472 9.87 26.48 3.03
CA ASP A 472 10.96 26.45 2.05
C ASP A 472 12.06 25.41 2.41
N SER A 473 11.83 24.55 3.40
CA SER A 473 12.78 23.49 3.77
C SER A 473 12.88 22.45 2.66
N GLN A 474 14.10 22.00 2.40
CA GLN A 474 14.33 20.90 1.48
C GLN A 474 13.80 19.60 2.06
N THR A 475 13.07 18.83 1.26
CA THR A 475 12.72 17.45 1.59
C THR A 475 13.97 16.56 1.58
N LEU A 476 13.85 15.35 2.13
CA LEU A 476 14.96 14.39 2.06
C LEU A 476 15.29 13.98 0.62
N LEU A 477 14.28 13.94 -0.27
CA LEU A 477 14.50 13.64 -1.69
C LEU A 477 15.25 14.77 -2.40
N GLU A 478 14.91 16.03 -2.13
CA GLU A 478 15.62 17.20 -2.65
C GLU A 478 17.06 17.28 -2.16
N LYS A 479 17.32 16.83 -0.93
CA LYS A 479 18.64 16.89 -0.30
C LYS A 479 19.56 15.73 -0.70
N TYR A 480 19.04 14.52 -0.77
CA TYR A 480 19.86 13.30 -0.90
C TYR A 480 19.57 12.46 -2.14
N GLY A 481 18.47 12.74 -2.83
CA GLY A 481 17.97 11.93 -3.95
C GLY A 481 17.28 10.63 -3.53
N ILE A 482 16.44 10.11 -4.41
CA ILE A 482 15.57 8.94 -4.15
C ILE A 482 16.37 7.68 -3.79
N GLU A 483 17.47 7.39 -4.49
CA GLU A 483 18.28 6.18 -4.26
C GLU A 483 18.88 6.15 -2.85
N THR A 484 19.41 7.30 -2.41
CA THR A 484 20.01 7.42 -1.07
C THR A 484 18.94 7.29 0.01
N VAL A 485 17.82 8.01 -0.11
CA VAL A 485 16.75 7.99 0.87
C VAL A 485 16.18 6.58 0.98
N THR A 486 15.84 5.94 -0.14
CA THR A 486 15.35 4.56 -0.15
C THR A 486 16.32 3.60 0.55
N LYS A 487 17.61 3.65 0.19
CA LYS A 487 18.61 2.79 0.79
C LYS A 487 18.76 2.99 2.30
N GLU A 488 18.79 4.25 2.75
CA GLU A 488 19.00 4.57 4.16
C GLU A 488 17.76 4.27 5.02
N THR A 489 16.56 4.52 4.50
CA THR A 489 15.30 4.25 5.22
C THR A 489 14.99 2.76 5.32
N MET A 490 15.58 1.93 4.44
CA MET A 490 15.43 0.47 4.45
C MET A 490 16.41 -0.26 5.35
N LYS A 491 17.36 0.43 5.96
CA LYS A 491 18.28 -0.17 6.93
C LYS A 491 17.60 -0.42 8.27
N ARG A 492 17.93 -1.57 8.88
CA ARG A 492 17.53 -1.84 10.25
C ARG A 492 18.37 -1.03 11.21
N THR A 493 17.78 -0.01 11.84
CA THR A 493 18.49 0.94 12.70
C THR A 493 17.95 0.92 14.12
N VAL A 494 18.79 1.30 15.10
CA VAL A 494 18.38 1.42 16.51
C VAL A 494 17.26 2.46 16.64
N GLN A 495 17.36 3.57 15.88
CA GLN A 495 16.37 4.63 15.88
C GLN A 495 15.00 4.14 15.39
N TYR A 496 14.97 3.37 14.28
CA TYR A 496 13.72 2.81 13.77
C TYR A 496 13.14 1.76 14.71
N GLU A 497 13.99 0.87 15.30
CA GLU A 497 13.54 -0.15 16.25
C GLU A 497 12.93 0.48 17.52
N SER A 498 13.34 1.69 17.91
CA SER A 498 12.75 2.39 19.06
C SER A 498 11.32 2.90 18.81
N LEU A 499 10.87 2.95 17.55
CA LEU A 499 9.51 3.34 17.19
C LEU A 499 8.52 2.17 17.32
N LYS A 500 9.01 0.93 17.40
CA LYS A 500 8.19 -0.26 17.60
C LYS A 500 7.81 -0.40 19.06
#